data_1b32855030a617de9f7d13fef6cff969
#
_entry.id   1b32855030a617de9f7d13fef6cff969
#
_cell.length_a   1.000
_cell.length_b   1.000
_cell.length_c   1.000
_cell.angle_alpha   90.00
_cell.angle_beta   90.00
_cell.angle_gamma   90.00
#
_symmetry.space_group_name_H-M   'P 1'
#
loop_
_entity.id
_entity.type
_entity.pdbx_description
1 polymer ?
#
loop_
_entity_poly.entity_id
_entity_poly.type
_entity_poly.pdbx_seq_one_letter_code
_entity_poly.pdbx_strand_id
1 'polypeptide(L)'
;CLRNYNCSSYGEFRTLLELFNVSVEERTGTIEGRNYAGILYGTMTDDGYGTGTPFKSSKIGKDVGYNALQTYYAKSKERVKEPGALDHLRHTVKDAMSPHNTRDEFRQQLKAEGIDTVFRINPAGRIYGVTFIDHTNGLVANGSVLGKEFSARVFNELFPTSRKEDQHAERKHEPQNHTHAANPVSGVVDTLLDLADARAFEEQQRIQRRRRKRRL
;
A
#
# COMPACT_ATOMS: atom_id res chain seq x y z
N CYS A 1 -9.90 -7.65 -1.29
CA CYS A 1 -8.45 -7.76 -1.12
C CYS A 1 -8.06 -8.52 0.15
N LEU A 2 -8.43 -8.07 1.36
CA LEU A 2 -8.00 -8.67 2.65
C LEU A 2 -8.30 -10.16 2.84
N ARG A 3 -9.31 -10.72 2.15
CA ARG A 3 -9.65 -12.15 2.24
C ARG A 3 -8.83 -13.01 1.27
N ASN A 4 -8.43 -12.44 0.15
CA ASN A 4 -7.85 -13.20 -0.96
C ASN A 4 -6.34 -13.02 -1.07
N TYR A 5 -5.79 -11.99 -0.44
CA TYR A 5 -4.36 -11.70 -0.52
C TYR A 5 -3.71 -11.68 0.86
N ASN A 6 -2.42 -11.92 0.90
CA ASN A 6 -1.57 -11.82 2.06
C ASN A 6 -0.54 -10.71 1.82
N CYS A 7 -0.71 -9.59 2.54
CA CYS A 7 0.22 -8.47 2.53
C CYS A 7 0.89 -8.38 3.91
N SER A 8 2.21 -8.42 3.95
CA SER A 8 2.98 -8.38 5.20
C SER A 8 3.24 -6.97 5.73
N SER A 9 2.88 -5.96 4.96
CA SER A 9 3.16 -4.56 5.30
C SER A 9 2.14 -3.61 4.68
N TYR A 10 2.07 -2.41 5.26
CA TYR A 10 1.29 -1.29 4.69
C TYR A 10 1.68 -0.99 3.24
N GLY A 11 2.99 -1.01 2.91
CA GLY A 11 3.46 -0.73 1.55
C GLY A 11 2.96 -1.74 0.52
N GLU A 12 2.94 -3.04 0.86
CA GLU A 12 2.39 -4.10 0.03
C GLU A 12 0.88 -3.95 -0.15
N PHE A 13 0.16 -3.69 0.94
CA PHE A 13 -1.29 -3.48 0.90
C PHE A 13 -1.67 -2.25 0.08
N ARG A 14 -0.94 -1.14 0.24
CA ARG A 14 -1.12 0.06 -0.57
C ARG A 14 -0.91 -0.24 -2.05
N THR A 15 0.17 -0.94 -2.42
CA THR A 15 0.47 -1.29 -3.81
C THR A 15 -0.61 -2.19 -4.41
N LEU A 16 -1.14 -3.15 -3.63
CA LEU A 16 -2.26 -3.97 -4.05
C LEU A 16 -3.52 -3.13 -4.33
N LEU A 17 -3.86 -2.19 -3.44
CA LEU A 17 -5.07 -1.37 -3.60
C LEU A 17 -4.95 -0.39 -4.77
N GLU A 18 -3.76 0.14 -5.04
CA GLU A 18 -3.50 1.01 -6.18
C GLU A 18 -3.84 0.33 -7.52
N LEU A 19 -3.68 -1.00 -7.65
CA LEU A 19 -4.12 -1.75 -8.85
C LEU A 19 -5.64 -1.74 -9.05
N PHE A 20 -6.39 -1.52 -7.99
CA PHE A 20 -7.86 -1.44 -8.01
C PHE A 20 -8.35 0.02 -7.95
N ASN A 21 -7.50 0.98 -8.26
CA ASN A 21 -7.80 2.41 -8.22
C ASN A 21 -8.28 2.90 -6.85
N VAL A 22 -7.73 2.30 -5.78
CA VAL A 22 -8.01 2.70 -4.39
C VAL A 22 -6.72 3.21 -3.75
N SER A 23 -6.74 4.46 -3.30
CA SER A 23 -5.70 5.01 -2.44
C SER A 23 -5.95 4.60 -0.99
N VAL A 24 -4.86 4.39 -0.27
CA VAL A 24 -4.89 4.19 1.18
C VAL A 24 -3.85 5.09 1.84
N GLU A 25 -4.25 5.77 2.89
CA GLU A 25 -3.38 6.67 3.64
C GLU A 25 -3.47 6.36 5.12
N GLU A 26 -2.33 6.20 5.76
CA GLU A 26 -2.20 6.03 7.20
C GLU A 26 -1.99 7.39 7.85
N ARG A 27 -2.87 7.75 8.78
CA ARG A 27 -2.79 8.98 9.56
C ARG A 27 -2.53 8.65 11.02
N THR A 28 -1.39 9.06 11.51
CA THR A 28 -1.00 8.91 12.92
C THR A 28 -0.60 10.27 13.49
N GLY A 29 -0.85 10.49 14.76
CA GLY A 29 -0.48 11.74 15.41
C GLY A 29 -0.85 11.76 16.88
N THR A 30 -0.68 12.93 17.51
CA THR A 30 -1.02 13.17 18.91
C THR A 30 -1.87 14.42 19.02
N ILE A 31 -3.05 14.31 19.63
CA ILE A 31 -3.94 15.43 19.94
C ILE A 31 -4.14 15.47 21.45
N GLU A 32 -3.86 16.60 22.08
CA GLU A 32 -3.99 16.78 23.54
C GLU A 32 -3.32 15.68 24.37
N GLY A 33 -2.10 15.23 23.94
CA GLY A 33 -1.35 14.18 24.61
C GLY A 33 -1.86 12.74 24.34
N ARG A 34 -2.88 12.57 23.49
CA ARG A 34 -3.44 11.25 23.13
C ARG A 34 -3.03 10.89 21.72
N ASN A 35 -2.40 9.72 21.57
CA ASN A 35 -2.05 9.20 20.26
C ASN A 35 -3.29 8.71 19.52
N TYR A 36 -3.39 9.06 18.24
CA TYR A 36 -4.38 8.52 17.33
C TYR A 36 -3.72 7.82 16.15
N ALA A 37 -4.41 6.85 15.61
CA ALA A 37 -4.04 6.19 14.36
C ALA A 37 -5.32 5.85 13.57
N GLY A 38 -5.32 6.17 12.30
CA GLY A 38 -6.46 5.96 11.41
C GLY A 38 -6.03 5.65 9.99
N ILE A 39 -6.97 5.13 9.20
CA ILE A 39 -6.78 4.87 7.77
C ILE A 39 -7.84 5.64 7.00
N LEU A 40 -7.40 6.30 5.94
CA LEU A 40 -8.24 6.92 4.92
C LEU A 40 -8.14 6.10 3.63
N TYR A 41 -9.29 5.91 2.98
CA TYR A 41 -9.40 5.29 1.67
C TYR A 41 -9.99 6.29 0.69
N GLY A 42 -9.42 6.38 -0.50
CA GLY A 42 -9.90 7.25 -1.55
C GLY A 42 -9.99 6.52 -2.88
N THR A 43 -10.71 7.11 -3.82
CA THR A 43 -10.71 6.67 -5.20
C THR A 43 -9.55 7.30 -5.97
N MET A 44 -9.04 6.60 -6.97
CA MET A 44 -7.98 7.08 -7.86
C MET A 44 -8.42 6.96 -9.31
N THR A 45 -7.90 7.83 -10.16
CA THR A 45 -7.97 7.66 -11.62
C THR A 45 -6.98 6.60 -12.07
N ASP A 46 -7.12 6.12 -13.32
CA ASP A 46 -6.14 5.20 -13.94
C ASP A 46 -4.73 5.84 -14.05
N ASP A 47 -4.65 7.16 -14.03
CA ASP A 47 -3.38 7.90 -14.01
C ASP A 47 -2.78 8.04 -12.60
N GLY A 48 -3.42 7.45 -11.57
CA GLY A 48 -2.92 7.44 -10.21
C GLY A 48 -3.22 8.70 -9.37
N TYR A 49 -4.06 9.60 -9.86
CA TYR A 49 -4.48 10.79 -9.11
C TYR A 49 -5.67 10.49 -8.21
N GLY A 50 -5.63 10.95 -6.97
CA GLY A 50 -6.77 10.86 -6.06
C GLY A 50 -7.96 11.67 -6.54
N THR A 51 -9.16 11.11 -6.43
CA THR A 51 -10.43 11.77 -6.81
C THR A 51 -11.38 11.80 -5.63
N GLY A 52 -12.07 12.92 -5.48
CA GLY A 52 -13.08 13.09 -4.43
C GLY A 52 -12.50 13.18 -3.02
N THR A 53 -13.38 13.10 -2.03
CA THR A 53 -13.01 13.18 -0.62
C THR A 53 -12.74 11.77 -0.07
N PRO A 54 -11.57 11.52 0.55
CA PRO A 54 -11.26 10.23 1.15
C PRO A 54 -12.24 9.88 2.28
N PHE A 55 -12.51 8.59 2.44
CA PHE A 55 -13.38 8.04 3.47
C PHE A 55 -12.56 7.51 4.63
N LYS A 56 -13.01 7.79 5.85
CA LYS A 56 -12.43 7.18 7.05
C LYS A 56 -12.77 5.68 7.09
N SER A 57 -11.80 4.86 7.48
CA SER A 57 -12.00 3.41 7.62
C SER A 57 -13.22 3.04 8.50
N SER A 58 -13.53 3.86 9.51
CA SER A 58 -14.69 3.68 10.39
C SER A 58 -16.05 3.75 9.67
N LYS A 59 -16.11 4.42 8.51
CA LYS A 59 -17.31 4.48 7.67
C LYS A 59 -17.43 3.29 6.71
N ILE A 60 -16.33 2.58 6.46
CA ILE A 60 -16.28 1.42 5.56
C ILE A 60 -16.53 0.14 6.34
N GLY A 61 -15.79 -0.07 7.43
CA GLY A 61 -15.93 -1.28 8.25
C GLY A 61 -14.88 -1.35 9.36
N LYS A 62 -15.10 -2.27 10.31
CA LYS A 62 -14.18 -2.49 11.43
C LYS A 62 -12.89 -3.20 11.01
N ASP A 63 -12.98 -4.02 9.97
CA ASP A 63 -11.90 -4.91 9.49
C ASP A 63 -10.84 -4.15 8.68
N VAL A 64 -11.13 -2.91 8.27
CA VAL A 64 -10.25 -2.07 7.46
C VAL A 64 -9.64 -0.90 8.24
N GLY A 65 -9.83 -0.88 9.56
CA GLY A 65 -9.24 0.11 10.46
C GLY A 65 -7.78 -0.20 10.79
N TYR A 66 -7.06 0.80 11.33
CA TYR A 66 -5.64 0.70 11.63
C TYR A 66 -5.26 -0.57 12.40
N ASN A 67 -5.88 -0.82 13.56
CA ASN A 67 -5.55 -1.98 14.40
C ASN A 67 -5.86 -3.32 13.71
N ALA A 68 -6.95 -3.38 12.93
CA ALA A 68 -7.30 -4.57 12.18
C ALA A 68 -6.26 -4.87 11.10
N LEU A 69 -5.78 -3.84 10.40
CA LEU A 69 -4.72 -3.97 9.41
C LEU A 69 -3.39 -4.38 10.03
N GLN A 70 -3.01 -3.84 11.20
CA GLN A 70 -1.78 -4.28 11.89
C GLN A 70 -1.85 -5.78 12.25
N THR A 71 -3.01 -6.26 12.72
CA THR A 71 -3.23 -7.68 12.99
C THR A 71 -3.18 -8.52 11.71
N TYR A 72 -3.75 -8.02 10.63
CA TYR A 72 -3.71 -8.68 9.32
C TYR A 72 -2.28 -8.77 8.78
N TYR A 73 -1.49 -7.71 8.84
CA TYR A 73 -0.09 -7.72 8.40
C TYR A 73 0.74 -8.72 9.21
N ALA A 74 0.54 -8.77 10.52
CA ALA A 74 1.23 -9.72 11.39
C ALA A 74 0.93 -11.18 10.99
N LYS A 75 -0.34 -11.52 10.76
CA LYS A 75 -0.74 -12.86 10.31
C LYS A 75 -0.18 -13.19 8.91
N SER A 76 -0.25 -12.26 7.98
CA SER A 76 0.29 -12.44 6.63
C SER A 76 1.80 -12.63 6.66
N LYS A 77 2.50 -11.92 7.54
CA LYS A 77 3.95 -12.05 7.72
C LYS A 77 4.37 -13.44 8.21
N GLU A 78 3.59 -14.05 9.08
CA GLU A 78 3.86 -15.42 9.51
C GLU A 78 3.63 -16.43 8.36
N ARG A 79 2.57 -16.28 7.57
CA ARG A 79 2.33 -17.12 6.38
C ARG A 79 3.44 -17.01 5.33
N VAL A 80 3.94 -15.81 5.09
CA VAL A 80 5.06 -15.58 4.15
C VAL A 80 6.37 -16.23 4.61
N LYS A 81 6.54 -16.46 5.93
CA LYS A 81 7.69 -17.15 6.49
C LYS A 81 7.59 -18.67 6.43
N GLU A 82 6.41 -19.23 6.15
CA GLU A 82 6.24 -20.67 6.02
C GLU A 82 7.16 -21.23 4.91
N PRO A 83 7.80 -22.38 5.13
CA PRO A 83 8.63 -23.02 4.13
C PRO A 83 7.86 -23.23 2.82
N GLY A 84 8.42 -22.82 1.70
CA GLY A 84 7.81 -23.00 0.39
C GLY A 84 6.77 -21.91 0.00
N ALA A 85 6.31 -21.07 0.93
CA ALA A 85 5.27 -20.07 0.65
C ALA A 85 5.61 -19.11 -0.50
N LEU A 86 6.88 -18.80 -0.69
CA LEU A 86 7.36 -17.90 -1.74
C LEU A 86 8.05 -18.61 -2.90
N ASP A 87 8.15 -19.93 -2.90
CA ASP A 87 8.99 -20.65 -3.87
C ASP A 87 8.45 -20.52 -5.29
N HIS A 88 7.14 -20.67 -5.48
CA HIS A 88 6.52 -20.45 -6.78
C HIS A 88 6.84 -19.06 -7.33
N LEU A 89 6.59 -18.02 -6.53
CA LEU A 89 6.83 -16.65 -6.92
C LEU A 89 8.31 -16.38 -7.21
N ARG A 90 9.23 -16.93 -6.41
CA ARG A 90 10.68 -16.84 -6.65
C ARG A 90 11.11 -17.48 -7.96
N HIS A 91 10.64 -18.70 -8.23
CA HIS A 91 10.97 -19.40 -9.46
C HIS A 91 10.46 -18.65 -10.67
N THR A 92 9.18 -18.28 -10.71
CA THR A 92 8.57 -17.58 -11.83
C THR A 92 9.24 -16.24 -12.11
N VAL A 93 9.51 -15.44 -11.06
CA VAL A 93 10.22 -14.17 -11.21
C VAL A 93 11.65 -14.40 -11.72
N LYS A 94 12.37 -15.38 -11.18
CA LYS A 94 13.74 -15.69 -11.59
C LYS A 94 13.81 -16.14 -13.05
N ASP A 95 12.88 -16.97 -13.49
CA ASP A 95 12.81 -17.46 -14.86
C ASP A 95 12.50 -16.34 -15.87
N ALA A 96 11.72 -15.35 -15.46
CA ALA A 96 11.45 -14.15 -16.26
C ALA A 96 12.64 -13.17 -16.32
N MET A 97 13.59 -13.24 -15.36
CA MET A 97 14.76 -12.35 -15.33
C MET A 97 15.77 -12.73 -16.40
N SER A 98 15.68 -12.08 -17.56
CA SER A 98 16.64 -12.23 -18.65
C SER A 98 17.29 -10.88 -18.95
N PRO A 99 18.62 -10.85 -19.18
CA PRO A 99 19.32 -9.62 -19.56
C PRO A 99 18.94 -9.10 -20.95
N HIS A 100 18.19 -9.87 -21.72
CA HIS A 100 17.70 -9.50 -23.04
C HIS A 100 16.28 -8.94 -23.04
N ASN A 101 15.56 -9.04 -21.90
CA ASN A 101 14.21 -8.52 -21.77
C ASN A 101 14.24 -7.04 -21.43
N THR A 102 13.34 -6.29 -22.05
CA THR A 102 12.98 -4.96 -21.57
C THR A 102 12.14 -5.10 -20.30
N ARG A 103 11.99 -3.99 -19.57
CA ARG A 103 11.14 -3.96 -18.38
C ARG A 103 9.69 -4.32 -18.68
N ASP A 104 9.16 -3.89 -19.83
CA ASP A 104 7.78 -4.18 -20.24
C ASP A 104 7.60 -5.63 -20.67
N GLU A 105 8.55 -6.23 -21.38
CA GLU A 105 8.54 -7.66 -21.69
C GLU A 105 8.60 -8.52 -20.43
N PHE A 106 9.42 -8.16 -19.46
CA PHE A 106 9.45 -8.81 -18.14
C PHE A 106 8.09 -8.74 -17.44
N ARG A 107 7.45 -7.56 -17.43
CA ARG A 107 6.12 -7.39 -16.83
C ARG A 107 5.05 -8.20 -17.56
N GLN A 108 5.08 -8.22 -18.89
CA GLN A 108 4.14 -8.99 -19.70
C GLN A 108 4.31 -10.49 -19.48
N GLN A 109 5.53 -10.98 -19.41
CA GLN A 109 5.81 -12.39 -19.12
C GLN A 109 5.26 -12.81 -17.77
N LEU A 110 5.51 -12.03 -16.72
CA LEU A 110 4.96 -12.30 -15.38
C LEU A 110 3.44 -12.18 -15.35
N LYS A 111 2.88 -11.25 -16.09
CA LYS A 111 1.43 -11.09 -16.18
C LYS A 111 0.75 -12.29 -16.83
N ALA A 112 1.37 -12.93 -17.80
CA ALA A 112 0.88 -14.17 -18.40
C ALA A 112 0.83 -15.32 -17.37
N GLU A 113 1.71 -15.31 -16.36
CA GLU A 113 1.73 -16.25 -15.23
C GLU A 113 0.83 -15.81 -14.06
N GLY A 114 0.01 -14.76 -14.25
CA GLY A 114 -0.89 -14.23 -13.22
C GLY A 114 -0.19 -13.41 -12.15
N ILE A 115 0.98 -12.85 -12.44
CA ILE A 115 1.75 -12.02 -11.49
C ILE A 115 1.84 -10.59 -12.03
N ASP A 116 1.27 -9.65 -11.32
CA ASP A 116 1.50 -8.23 -11.60
C ASP A 116 2.78 -7.73 -10.90
N THR A 117 3.53 -6.90 -11.62
CA THR A 117 4.78 -6.30 -11.13
C THR A 117 4.68 -4.79 -11.11
N VAL A 118 4.90 -4.20 -9.95
CA VAL A 118 4.91 -2.75 -9.75
C VAL A 118 6.32 -2.28 -9.42
N PHE A 119 6.92 -1.53 -10.32
CA PHE A 119 8.18 -0.82 -10.08
C PHE A 119 7.88 0.57 -9.52
N ARG A 120 8.57 0.94 -8.46
CA ARG A 120 8.56 2.30 -7.94
C ARG A 120 9.84 3.00 -8.40
N ILE A 121 9.66 4.07 -9.17
CA ILE A 121 10.73 4.76 -9.87
C ILE A 121 10.75 6.21 -9.39
N ASN A 122 11.94 6.74 -9.15
CA ASN A 122 12.08 8.14 -8.79
C ASN A 122 12.17 9.03 -10.04
N PRO A 123 12.10 10.39 -9.91
CA PRO A 123 12.18 11.31 -11.04
C PRO A 123 13.48 11.21 -11.86
N ALA A 124 14.53 10.61 -11.29
CA ALA A 124 15.79 10.35 -11.99
C ALA A 124 15.75 9.02 -12.79
N GLY A 125 14.60 8.32 -12.87
CA GLY A 125 14.43 7.07 -13.58
C GLY A 125 14.99 5.86 -12.84
N ARG A 126 15.39 5.98 -11.57
CA ARG A 126 15.94 4.89 -10.78
C ARG A 126 14.83 4.13 -10.08
N ILE A 127 14.83 2.80 -10.24
CA ILE A 127 13.96 1.90 -9.46
C ILE A 127 14.43 1.89 -8.01
N TYR A 128 13.56 2.26 -7.07
CA TYR A 128 13.82 2.19 -5.63
C TYR A 128 13.00 1.15 -4.89
N GLY A 129 12.02 0.55 -5.57
CA GLY A 129 11.19 -0.52 -5.03
C GLY A 129 10.61 -1.38 -6.13
N VAL A 130 10.36 -2.64 -5.82
CA VAL A 130 9.62 -3.56 -6.66
C VAL A 130 8.69 -4.38 -5.78
N THR A 131 7.44 -4.55 -6.22
CA THR A 131 6.43 -5.36 -5.55
C THR A 131 5.81 -6.29 -6.56
N PHE A 132 5.71 -7.57 -6.20
CA PHE A 132 5.06 -8.62 -6.98
C PHE A 132 3.73 -8.97 -6.35
N ILE A 133 2.70 -9.13 -7.17
CA ILE A 133 1.35 -9.49 -6.77
C ILE A 133 0.98 -10.76 -7.51
N ASP A 134 1.04 -11.88 -6.81
CA ASP A 134 0.67 -13.20 -7.33
C ASP A 134 -0.82 -13.42 -7.09
N HIS A 135 -1.61 -13.32 -8.14
CA HIS A 135 -3.06 -13.46 -8.10
C HIS A 135 -3.50 -14.92 -7.90
N THR A 136 -2.65 -15.87 -8.32
CA THR A 136 -2.95 -17.31 -8.23
C THR A 136 -2.87 -17.78 -6.78
N ASN A 137 -1.82 -17.37 -6.06
CA ASN A 137 -1.60 -17.77 -4.67
C ASN A 137 -2.08 -16.72 -3.65
N GLY A 138 -2.57 -15.56 -4.13
CA GLY A 138 -2.99 -14.46 -3.28
C GLY A 138 -1.84 -13.91 -2.41
N LEU A 139 -0.65 -13.77 -3.00
CA LEU A 139 0.54 -13.27 -2.30
C LEU A 139 0.94 -11.90 -2.84
N VAL A 140 1.28 -11.01 -1.94
CA VAL A 140 1.91 -9.74 -2.28
C VAL A 140 3.24 -9.65 -1.54
N ALA A 141 4.32 -9.51 -2.29
CA ALA A 141 5.65 -9.47 -1.70
C ALA A 141 6.54 -8.42 -2.37
N ASN A 142 7.23 -7.65 -1.55
CA ASN A 142 8.31 -6.79 -2.02
C ASN A 142 9.50 -7.66 -2.46
N GLY A 143 10.24 -7.21 -3.48
CA GLY A 143 11.41 -7.95 -3.97
C GLY A 143 12.44 -8.27 -2.89
N SER A 144 12.63 -7.38 -1.91
CA SER A 144 13.49 -7.64 -0.75
C SER A 144 13.03 -8.77 0.17
N VAL A 145 11.73 -9.08 0.17
CA VAL A 145 11.15 -10.20 0.92
C VAL A 145 11.38 -11.51 0.17
N LEU A 146 11.34 -11.48 -1.17
CA LEU A 146 11.65 -12.63 -2.00
C LEU A 146 13.12 -13.06 -1.89
N GLY A 147 14.05 -12.09 -1.88
CA GLY A 147 15.47 -12.35 -1.78
C GLY A 147 16.31 -11.15 -2.25
N LYS A 148 17.61 -11.21 -1.98
CA LYS A 148 18.55 -10.14 -2.39
C LYS A 148 18.64 -10.00 -3.90
N GLU A 149 18.51 -11.10 -4.62
CA GLU A 149 18.50 -11.20 -6.08
C GLU A 149 17.28 -10.54 -6.75
N PHE A 150 16.22 -10.26 -5.96
CA PHE A 150 15.02 -9.57 -6.43
C PHE A 150 14.92 -8.14 -5.89
N SER A 151 16.04 -7.58 -5.43
CA SER A 151 16.08 -6.21 -4.92
C SER A 151 15.99 -5.18 -6.05
N ALA A 152 15.52 -3.98 -5.72
CA ALA A 152 15.44 -2.85 -6.66
C ALA A 152 16.81 -2.54 -7.32
N ARG A 153 17.93 -2.80 -6.63
CA ARG A 153 19.27 -2.65 -7.18
C ARG A 153 19.49 -3.57 -8.38
N VAL A 154 19.15 -4.85 -8.24
CA VAL A 154 19.31 -5.84 -9.32
C VAL A 154 18.47 -5.46 -10.53
N PHE A 155 17.24 -4.99 -10.33
CA PHE A 155 16.40 -4.53 -11.43
C PHE A 155 16.91 -3.24 -12.09
N ASN A 156 17.62 -2.36 -11.39
CA ASN A 156 18.31 -1.23 -12.04
C ASN A 156 19.48 -1.70 -12.91
N GLU A 157 20.16 -2.76 -12.52
CA GLU A 157 21.25 -3.35 -13.31
C GLU A 157 20.70 -4.13 -14.51
N LEU A 158 19.55 -4.81 -14.34
CA LEU A 158 18.89 -5.58 -15.39
C LEU A 158 18.21 -4.68 -16.44
N PHE A 159 17.57 -3.58 -16.00
CA PHE A 159 16.87 -2.64 -16.87
C PHE A 159 17.51 -1.25 -16.78
N PRO A 160 18.69 -1.05 -17.39
CA PRO A 160 19.35 0.26 -17.37
C PRO A 160 18.46 1.26 -18.11
N THR A 161 18.20 2.40 -17.46
CA THR A 161 17.36 3.45 -17.99
C THR A 161 17.95 4.04 -19.27
N SER A 162 17.39 3.65 -20.42
CA SER A 162 17.58 4.42 -21.65
C SER A 162 16.68 5.66 -21.54
N ARG A 163 17.28 6.84 -21.48
CA ARG A 163 16.66 8.13 -21.14
C ARG A 163 15.44 8.57 -21.97
N LYS A 164 14.90 7.79 -22.90
CA LYS A 164 13.93 8.29 -23.91
C LYS A 164 12.58 7.57 -23.99
N GLU A 165 12.40 6.38 -23.47
CA GLU A 165 11.19 5.58 -23.76
C GLU A 165 10.19 5.48 -22.58
N ASP A 166 10.62 5.77 -21.35
CA ASP A 166 9.82 5.47 -20.15
C ASP A 166 9.01 6.64 -19.58
N GLN A 167 9.06 7.82 -20.19
CA GLN A 167 8.40 9.02 -19.62
C GLN A 167 6.87 8.99 -19.73
N HIS A 168 6.26 8.14 -20.56
CA HIS A 168 4.82 8.13 -20.79
C HIS A 168 4.04 7.13 -19.94
N ALA A 169 4.68 6.01 -19.52
CA ALA A 169 4.05 4.97 -18.70
C ALA A 169 4.20 5.20 -17.19
N GLU A 170 5.16 6.03 -16.76
CA GLU A 170 5.65 6.08 -15.38
C GLU A 170 5.06 7.19 -14.51
N ARG A 171 4.33 8.13 -15.09
CA ARG A 171 3.60 9.15 -14.32
C ARG A 171 2.49 8.56 -13.43
N LYS A 172 2.20 7.26 -13.57
CA LYS A 172 1.11 6.56 -12.88
C LYS A 172 1.41 6.20 -11.42
N HIS A 173 2.66 6.26 -10.94
CA HIS A 173 3.01 5.76 -9.60
C HIS A 173 4.01 6.62 -8.82
N GLU A 174 3.99 7.92 -8.98
CA GLU A 174 4.72 8.78 -8.07
C GLU A 174 3.90 8.93 -6.78
N PRO A 175 4.34 8.40 -5.62
CA PRO A 175 3.72 8.76 -4.37
C PRO A 175 4.06 10.24 -4.15
N GLN A 176 3.08 11.11 -4.31
CA GLN A 176 3.22 12.45 -3.77
C GLN A 176 3.42 12.29 -2.26
N ASN A 177 4.68 12.32 -1.84
CA ASN A 177 5.03 12.76 -0.52
C ASN A 177 4.56 14.21 -0.47
N HIS A 178 3.33 14.42 -0.02
CA HIS A 178 2.87 15.73 0.37
C HIS A 178 3.67 16.14 1.61
N THR A 179 4.90 16.60 1.38
CA THR A 179 5.46 17.62 2.24
C THR A 179 4.52 18.81 2.07
N HIS A 180 3.72 19.09 3.08
CA HIS A 180 2.83 20.21 3.15
C HIS A 180 3.56 21.52 2.78
N ALA A 181 3.44 21.93 1.52
CA ALA A 181 3.45 23.34 1.21
C ALA A 181 2.07 23.85 1.65
N ALA A 182 2.06 24.57 2.76
CA ALA A 182 0.87 25.05 3.42
C ALA A 182 -0.01 25.87 2.45
N ASN A 183 -1.12 25.29 2.02
CA ASN A 183 -2.26 26.06 1.56
C ASN A 183 -3.05 26.46 2.81
N PRO A 184 -3.21 27.75 3.14
CA PRO A 184 -3.81 28.21 4.40
C PRO A 184 -5.28 27.82 4.58
N VAL A 185 -5.95 27.29 3.57
CA VAL A 185 -7.35 26.85 3.64
C VAL A 185 -7.49 25.36 3.99
N SER A 186 -6.48 24.54 3.69
CA SER A 186 -6.49 23.10 4.03
C SER A 186 -6.37 22.85 5.54
N GLY A 187 -5.57 23.63 6.25
CA GLY A 187 -5.33 23.44 7.68
C GLY A 187 -6.58 23.63 8.56
N VAL A 188 -7.52 24.48 8.16
CA VAL A 188 -8.75 24.73 8.94
C VAL A 188 -9.74 23.56 8.79
N VAL A 189 -9.82 22.98 7.61
CA VAL A 189 -10.72 21.82 7.35
C VAL A 189 -10.19 20.55 8.03
N ASP A 190 -8.88 20.33 8.00
CA ASP A 190 -8.25 19.19 8.68
C ASP A 190 -8.42 19.28 10.20
N THR A 191 -8.23 20.47 10.78
CA THR A 191 -8.42 20.70 12.22
C THR A 191 -9.88 20.52 12.66
N LEU A 192 -10.85 20.95 11.85
CA LEU A 192 -12.27 20.76 12.14
C LEU A 192 -12.71 19.30 12.00
N LEU A 193 -12.15 18.55 11.06
CA LEU A 193 -12.40 17.12 10.91
C LEU A 193 -11.81 16.33 12.08
N ASP A 194 -10.60 16.66 12.53
CA ASP A 194 -9.95 16.04 13.68
C ASP A 194 -10.70 16.30 15.00
N LEU A 195 -11.21 17.52 15.19
CA LEU A 195 -12.05 17.87 16.36
C LEU A 195 -13.41 17.14 16.38
N ALA A 196 -14.01 16.93 15.20
CA ALA A 196 -15.26 16.17 15.10
C ALA A 196 -15.06 14.69 15.45
N ASP A 197 -13.91 14.10 15.07
CA ASP A 197 -13.58 12.72 15.39
C ASP A 197 -13.23 12.49 16.85
N ALA A 198 -12.51 13.42 17.46
CA ALA A 198 -12.22 13.35 18.89
C ALA A 198 -13.52 13.35 19.71
N ARG A 199 -14.50 14.19 19.34
CA ARG A 199 -15.82 14.23 20.00
C ARG A 199 -16.62 12.93 19.79
N ALA A 200 -16.65 12.40 18.58
CA ALA A 200 -17.34 11.14 18.29
C ALA A 200 -16.74 9.95 19.06
N PHE A 201 -15.43 9.91 19.21
CA PHE A 201 -14.74 8.88 20.00
C PHE A 201 -15.02 9.00 21.51
N GLU A 202 -15.04 10.22 22.04
CA GLU A 202 -15.39 10.46 23.46
C GLU A 202 -16.85 10.06 23.75
N GLU A 203 -17.76 10.36 22.85
CA GLU A 203 -19.16 9.99 23.00
C GLU A 203 -19.37 8.47 22.96
N GLN A 204 -18.67 7.75 22.10
CA GLN A 204 -18.68 6.29 22.10
C GLN A 204 -18.12 5.70 23.40
N GLN A 205 -17.03 6.22 23.93
CA GLN A 205 -16.50 5.80 25.23
C GLN A 205 -17.47 6.06 26.38
N ARG A 206 -18.14 7.22 26.36
CA ARG A 206 -19.16 7.59 27.36
C ARG A 206 -20.37 6.64 27.33
N ILE A 207 -20.82 6.25 26.12
CA ILE A 207 -21.88 5.27 25.94
C ILE A 207 -21.45 3.87 26.47
N GLN A 208 -20.23 3.43 26.17
CA GLN A 208 -19.72 2.16 26.67
C GLN A 208 -19.58 2.13 28.19
N ARG A 209 -19.10 3.22 28.82
CA ARG A 209 -19.03 3.36 30.30
C ARG A 209 -20.41 3.33 30.95
N ARG A 210 -21.43 3.94 30.30
CA ARG A 210 -22.84 3.89 30.80
C ARG A 210 -23.42 2.47 30.67
N ARG A 211 -23.11 1.73 29.59
CA ARG A 211 -23.57 0.33 29.42
C ARG A 211 -22.90 -0.61 30.44
N ARG A 212 -21.64 -0.41 30.79
CA ARG A 212 -20.98 -1.19 31.86
C ARG A 212 -21.57 -0.92 33.23
N LYS A 213 -21.93 0.33 33.57
CA LYS A 213 -22.55 0.68 34.88
C LYS A 213 -24.00 0.17 35.01
N ARG A 214 -24.67 -0.22 33.92
CA ARG A 214 -26.03 -0.77 33.97
C ARG A 214 -26.06 -2.31 34.02
N ARG A 215 -24.91 -2.96 33.97
CA ARG A 215 -24.77 -4.43 34.06
C ARG A 215 -24.18 -4.89 35.40
N LEU A 216 -23.91 -3.97 36.34
CA LEU A 216 -23.61 -4.17 37.74
C LEU A 216 -24.82 -3.75 38.59
#